data_cdc0cf252dd8adfa12ef924ba4841dbc
#
_entry.id   cdc0cf252dd8adfa12ef924ba4841dbc
#
_cell.length_a   1.000
_cell.length_b   1.000
_cell.length_c   1.000
_cell.angle_alpha   90.00
_cell.angle_beta   90.00
_cell.angle_gamma   90.00
#
_symmetry.space_group_name_H-M   'P 1'
#
loop_
_entity.id
_entity.type
_entity.pdbx_description
1 polymer ?
#
loop_
_entity_poly.entity_id
_entity_poly.type
_entity_poly.pdbx_seq_one_letter_code
_entity_poly.pdbx_strand_id
1 'polypeptide(L)'
;DVKASLGRVCFEHAWHADLWRERLPELQERNDERCEPPNDDFVTFMNELTGPDDPDATIEKLVGIYRVMIPHMLAVYTFHRHVTSHIVDAPTVRILNFMIHDDGVQYVEGEMLIQDLARTEELCARAGKWKNHLDWLLAKSGGMAGPKTLGGRPKIQMPGKAILGAALREQIEARAGSADQ
;
A
#
# COMPACT_ATOMS: atom_id res chain seq x y z
N ASP A 1 -15.67 -4.55 -11.95
CA ASP A 1 -16.26 -3.23 -11.68
C ASP A 1 -15.39 -2.44 -10.70
N VAL A 2 -14.80 -1.33 -11.19
CA VAL A 2 -13.86 -0.47 -10.43
C VAL A 2 -14.45 -0.01 -9.09
N LYS A 3 -15.73 0.39 -9.06
CA LYS A 3 -16.38 0.87 -7.84
C LYS A 3 -16.51 -0.21 -6.78
N ALA A 4 -16.82 -1.43 -7.16
CA ALA A 4 -16.93 -2.55 -6.23
C ALA A 4 -15.56 -2.91 -5.65
N SER A 5 -14.50 -2.91 -6.48
CA SER A 5 -13.13 -3.12 -6.05
C SER A 5 -12.68 -2.05 -5.05
N LEU A 6 -12.89 -0.77 -5.37
CA LEU A 6 -12.54 0.33 -4.45
C LEU A 6 -13.35 0.28 -3.15
N GLY A 7 -14.65 -0.10 -3.21
CA GLY A 7 -15.47 -0.27 -2.00
C GLY A 7 -14.92 -1.35 -1.07
N ARG A 8 -14.45 -2.47 -1.62
CA ARG A 8 -13.80 -3.53 -0.85
C ARG A 8 -12.49 -3.05 -0.22
N VAL A 9 -11.64 -2.38 -1.01
CA VAL A 9 -10.38 -1.80 -0.52
C VAL A 9 -10.63 -0.83 0.63
N CYS A 10 -11.60 0.08 0.50
CA CYS A 10 -11.98 0.99 1.59
C CYS A 10 -12.40 0.24 2.85
N PHE A 11 -13.20 -0.81 2.73
CA PHE A 11 -13.64 -1.62 3.87
C PHE A 11 -12.44 -2.32 4.54
N GLU A 12 -11.58 -2.96 3.77
CA GLU A 12 -10.39 -3.68 4.28
C GLU A 12 -9.44 -2.72 5.00
N HIS A 13 -9.15 -1.54 4.43
CA HIS A 13 -8.30 -0.55 5.09
C HIS A 13 -8.95 0.09 6.33
N ALA A 14 -10.27 0.27 6.35
CA ALA A 14 -10.96 0.71 7.55
C ALA A 14 -10.83 -0.33 8.67
N TRP A 15 -10.95 -1.61 8.35
CA TRP A 15 -10.72 -2.70 9.29
C TRP A 15 -9.26 -2.77 9.77
N HIS A 16 -8.29 -2.58 8.88
CA HIS A 16 -6.87 -2.47 9.26
C HIS A 16 -6.62 -1.32 10.24
N ALA A 17 -7.27 -0.18 10.01
CA ALA A 17 -7.18 0.96 10.93
C ALA A 17 -7.78 0.64 12.31
N ASP A 18 -8.87 -0.14 12.37
CA ASP A 18 -9.45 -0.59 13.63
C ASP A 18 -8.52 -1.55 14.37
N LEU A 19 -7.88 -2.50 13.69
CA LEU A 19 -6.89 -3.39 14.31
C LEU A 19 -5.75 -2.60 14.97
N TRP A 20 -5.24 -1.55 14.30
CA TRP A 20 -4.23 -0.66 14.88
C TRP A 20 -4.79 0.15 16.04
N ARG A 21 -6.01 0.67 15.93
CA ARG A 21 -6.66 1.44 17.01
C ARG A 21 -6.81 0.62 18.28
N GLU A 22 -7.11 -0.66 18.16
CA GLU A 22 -7.18 -1.59 19.29
C GLU A 22 -5.80 -1.94 19.85
N ARG A 23 -4.80 -2.05 18.97
CA ARG A 23 -3.44 -2.46 19.37
C ARG A 23 -2.63 -1.38 20.05
N LEU A 24 -2.72 -0.13 19.60
CA LEU A 24 -1.88 0.98 20.09
C LEU A 24 -2.01 1.25 21.60
N PRO A 25 -3.21 1.20 22.24
CA PRO A 25 -3.33 1.35 23.69
C PRO A 25 -2.56 0.29 24.47
N GLU A 26 -2.47 -0.92 23.96
CA GLU A 26 -1.71 -2.00 24.59
C GLU A 26 -0.20 -1.76 24.54
N LEU A 27 0.27 -0.95 23.57
CA LEU A 27 1.65 -0.48 23.45
C LEU A 27 1.91 0.81 24.25
N GLN A 28 0.93 1.28 25.02
CA GLN A 28 0.99 2.50 25.84
C GLN A 28 1.17 3.81 25.03
N GLU A 29 0.79 3.75 23.73
CA GLU A 29 0.79 4.94 22.88
C GLU A 29 -0.38 5.89 23.21
N ARG A 30 -0.13 7.19 23.10
CA ARG A 30 -1.13 8.21 23.40
C ARG A 30 -2.07 8.42 22.22
N ASN A 31 -3.37 8.64 22.52
CA ASN A 31 -4.41 8.82 21.50
C ASN A 31 -4.22 10.05 20.62
N ASP A 32 -3.71 11.14 21.20
CA ASP A 32 -3.45 12.41 20.53
C ASP A 32 -2.32 12.30 19.49
N GLU A 33 -1.28 11.53 19.76
CA GLU A 33 -0.15 11.33 18.85
C GLU A 33 -0.50 10.52 17.59
N ARG A 34 -1.62 9.78 17.61
CA ARG A 34 -2.05 8.92 16.50
C ARG A 34 -2.67 9.65 15.31
N CYS A 35 -3.19 10.85 15.56
CA CYS A 35 -3.91 11.63 14.57
C CYS A 35 -3.03 12.67 13.87
N GLU A 36 -1.78 12.79 14.28
CA GLU A 36 -0.86 13.74 13.67
C GLU A 36 -0.15 13.12 12.45
N PRO A 37 -0.13 13.83 11.32
CA PRO A 37 0.65 13.39 10.18
C PRO A 37 2.15 13.45 10.52
N PRO A 38 2.99 12.58 9.91
CA PRO A 38 4.42 12.54 10.22
C PRO A 38 5.15 13.84 9.87
N ASN A 39 4.69 14.60 8.89
CA ASN A 39 5.20 15.91 8.48
C ASN A 39 4.32 16.57 7.40
N ASP A 40 4.58 17.85 7.09
CA ASP A 40 3.84 18.63 6.09
C ASP A 40 4.00 18.09 4.65
N ASP A 41 5.16 17.53 4.34
CA ASP A 41 5.39 16.91 3.02
C ASP A 41 4.51 15.68 2.83
N PHE A 42 4.24 14.92 3.89
CA PHE A 42 3.30 13.79 3.84
C PHE A 42 1.85 14.29 3.69
N VAL A 43 1.48 15.37 4.35
CA VAL A 43 0.18 16.02 4.14
C VAL A 43 0.02 16.44 2.68
N THR A 44 1.06 17.04 2.10
CA THR A 44 1.07 17.44 0.69
C THR A 44 0.89 16.22 -0.23
N PHE A 45 1.62 15.13 0.03
CA PHE A 45 1.45 13.88 -0.71
C PHE A 45 0.01 13.35 -0.62
N MET A 46 -0.59 13.31 0.57
CA MET A 46 -1.96 12.82 0.75
C MET A 46 -2.99 13.71 0.04
N ASN A 47 -2.81 15.02 0.08
CA ASN A 47 -3.68 15.96 -0.63
C ASN A 47 -3.62 15.75 -2.15
N GLU A 48 -2.42 15.55 -2.71
CA GLU A 48 -2.24 15.26 -4.13
C GLU A 48 -2.83 13.87 -4.48
N LEU A 49 -2.60 12.86 -3.67
CA LEU A 49 -3.14 11.51 -3.86
C LEU A 49 -4.68 11.51 -3.95
N THR A 50 -5.33 12.32 -3.13
CA THR A 50 -6.80 12.43 -3.06
C THR A 50 -7.37 13.50 -3.98
N GLY A 51 -6.52 14.37 -4.56
CA GLY A 51 -6.91 15.54 -5.34
C GLY A 51 -7.70 15.27 -6.62
N PRO A 52 -7.39 14.24 -7.44
CA PRO A 52 -8.13 13.96 -8.66
C PRO A 52 -9.60 13.61 -8.38
N ASP A 53 -10.49 14.56 -8.53
CA ASP A 53 -11.94 14.36 -8.31
C ASP A 53 -12.77 14.37 -9.60
N ASP A 54 -12.14 14.62 -10.74
CA ASP A 54 -12.74 14.54 -12.06
C ASP A 54 -13.13 13.07 -12.39
N PRO A 55 -14.32 12.81 -12.94
CA PRO A 55 -14.69 11.50 -13.48
C PRO A 55 -13.67 10.92 -14.47
N ASP A 56 -13.02 11.79 -15.26
CA ASP A 56 -12.00 11.40 -16.24
C ASP A 56 -10.62 11.07 -15.62
N ALA A 57 -10.43 11.36 -14.34
CA ALA A 57 -9.21 11.06 -13.60
C ALA A 57 -9.19 9.66 -12.95
N THR A 58 -10.01 8.73 -13.45
CA THR A 58 -10.08 7.36 -12.91
C THR A 58 -8.74 6.67 -12.92
N ILE A 59 -7.95 6.83 -13.99
CA ILE A 59 -6.64 6.19 -14.11
C ILE A 59 -5.65 6.73 -13.08
N GLU A 60 -5.65 8.03 -12.81
CA GLU A 60 -4.83 8.68 -11.80
C GLU A 60 -5.17 8.19 -10.39
N LYS A 61 -6.47 8.07 -10.05
CA LYS A 61 -6.94 7.52 -8.77
C LYS A 61 -6.45 6.09 -8.57
N LEU A 62 -6.62 5.22 -9.55
CA LEU A 62 -6.19 3.83 -9.47
C LEU A 62 -4.67 3.71 -9.36
N VAL A 63 -3.92 4.49 -10.14
CA VAL A 63 -2.45 4.52 -10.09
C VAL A 63 -1.96 4.99 -8.73
N GLY A 64 -2.56 6.03 -8.16
CA GLY A 64 -2.21 6.53 -6.83
C GLY A 64 -2.38 5.46 -5.76
N ILE A 65 -3.50 4.75 -5.76
CA ILE A 65 -3.80 3.70 -4.79
C ILE A 65 -2.92 2.46 -5.05
N TYR A 66 -3.03 1.86 -6.23
CA TYR A 66 -2.49 0.53 -6.48
C TYR A 66 -1.01 0.49 -6.90
N ARG A 67 -0.48 1.59 -7.48
CA ARG A 67 0.94 1.64 -7.92
C ARG A 67 1.84 2.47 -7.02
N VAL A 68 1.27 3.26 -6.10
CA VAL A 68 2.06 4.10 -5.18
C VAL A 68 1.77 3.72 -3.73
N MET A 69 0.52 3.88 -3.26
CA MET A 69 0.22 3.72 -1.83
C MET A 69 0.31 2.27 -1.36
N ILE A 70 -0.35 1.33 -2.02
CA ILE A 70 -0.33 -0.09 -1.62
C ILE A 70 1.08 -0.69 -1.65
N PRO A 71 1.90 -0.52 -2.70
CA PRO A 71 3.29 -1.00 -2.69
C PRO A 71 4.13 -0.39 -1.57
N HIS A 72 3.90 0.88 -1.24
CA HIS A 72 4.58 1.54 -0.13
C HIS A 72 4.18 0.91 1.22
N MET A 73 2.88 0.71 1.46
CA MET A 73 2.39 0.04 2.67
C MET A 73 2.92 -1.38 2.80
N LEU A 74 2.91 -2.16 1.72
CA LEU A 74 3.50 -3.50 1.68
C LEU A 74 4.98 -3.50 2.10
N ALA A 75 5.76 -2.54 1.60
CA ALA A 75 7.16 -2.41 1.96
C ALA A 75 7.35 -2.08 3.44
N VAL A 76 6.56 -1.11 3.96
CA VAL A 76 6.61 -0.69 5.37
C VAL A 76 6.18 -1.82 6.30
N TYR A 77 5.06 -2.49 6.01
CA TYR A 77 4.55 -3.59 6.84
C TYR A 77 5.47 -4.81 6.82
N THR A 78 6.04 -5.14 5.67
CA THR A 78 7.01 -6.24 5.54
C THR A 78 8.27 -5.95 6.35
N PHE A 79 8.79 -4.73 6.28
CA PHE A 79 9.92 -4.30 7.09
C PHE A 79 9.58 -4.34 8.59
N HIS A 80 8.44 -3.76 8.99
CA HIS A 80 8.00 -3.76 10.38
C HIS A 80 7.88 -5.19 10.92
N ARG A 81 7.23 -6.10 10.17
CA ARG A 81 7.15 -7.51 10.54
C ARG A 81 8.52 -8.17 10.71
N HIS A 82 9.48 -7.82 9.85
CA HIS A 82 10.83 -8.39 9.90
C HIS A 82 11.61 -7.98 11.15
N VAL A 83 11.44 -6.74 11.60
CA VAL A 83 12.15 -6.20 12.77
C VAL A 83 11.41 -6.43 14.09
N THR A 84 10.12 -6.81 14.05
CA THR A 84 9.31 -7.09 15.24
C THR A 84 9.60 -8.49 15.79
N SER A 85 9.68 -8.61 17.09
CA SER A 85 9.87 -9.91 17.77
C SER A 85 8.62 -10.77 17.62
N HIS A 86 8.74 -11.90 16.96
CA HIS A 86 7.64 -12.87 16.78
C HIS A 86 7.19 -13.55 18.06
N ILE A 87 7.97 -13.46 19.14
CA ILE A 87 7.66 -14.06 20.45
C ILE A 87 7.05 -13.00 21.36
N VAL A 88 7.73 -11.86 21.51
CA VAL A 88 7.33 -10.82 22.47
C VAL A 88 6.13 -10.03 21.96
N ASP A 89 6.04 -9.81 20.65
CA ASP A 89 4.98 -9.02 20.03
C ASP A 89 4.22 -9.80 18.93
N ALA A 90 3.86 -11.03 19.24
CA ALA A 90 3.08 -11.90 18.36
C ALA A 90 1.75 -11.28 17.88
N PRO A 91 1.00 -10.50 18.70
CA PRO A 91 -0.21 -9.83 18.22
C PRO A 91 0.06 -8.84 17.08
N THR A 92 1.08 -7.99 17.19
CA THR A 92 1.47 -7.06 16.11
C THR A 92 1.88 -7.81 14.84
N VAL A 93 2.66 -8.89 14.97
CA VAL A 93 3.03 -9.73 13.83
C VAL A 93 1.81 -10.33 13.14
N ARG A 94 0.79 -10.74 13.91
CA ARG A 94 -0.47 -11.26 13.36
C ARG A 94 -1.23 -10.20 12.56
N ILE A 95 -1.35 -8.98 13.09
CA ILE A 95 -1.98 -7.85 12.38
C ILE A 95 -1.24 -7.56 11.07
N LEU A 96 0.08 -7.47 11.12
CA LEU A 96 0.90 -7.23 9.93
C LEU A 96 0.74 -8.33 8.87
N ASN A 97 0.57 -9.59 9.28
CA ASN A 97 0.34 -10.68 8.32
C ASN A 97 -1.00 -10.52 7.59
N PHE A 98 -2.08 -10.10 8.26
CA PHE A 98 -3.35 -9.79 7.60
C PHE A 98 -3.18 -8.68 6.58
N MET A 99 -2.59 -7.56 6.99
CA MET A 99 -2.39 -6.40 6.12
C MET A 99 -1.53 -6.73 4.89
N ILE A 100 -0.43 -7.45 5.08
CA ILE A 100 0.45 -7.84 3.97
C ILE A 100 -0.28 -8.77 3.00
N HIS A 101 -1.12 -9.68 3.51
CA HIS A 101 -1.91 -10.58 2.67
C HIS A 101 -2.93 -9.79 1.84
N ASP A 102 -3.74 -8.97 2.49
CA ASP A 102 -4.82 -8.23 1.84
C ASP A 102 -4.28 -7.21 0.83
N ASP A 103 -3.28 -6.43 1.22
CA ASP A 103 -2.61 -5.47 0.34
C ASP A 103 -1.93 -6.17 -0.87
N GLY A 104 -1.40 -7.39 -0.66
CA GLY A 104 -0.83 -8.20 -1.74
C GLY A 104 -1.88 -8.61 -2.78
N VAL A 105 -3.06 -9.04 -2.33
CA VAL A 105 -4.19 -9.35 -3.22
C VAL A 105 -4.67 -8.10 -3.95
N GLN A 106 -4.86 -7.00 -3.22
CA GLN A 106 -5.30 -5.73 -3.77
C GLN A 106 -4.32 -5.21 -4.83
N TYR A 107 -3.02 -5.32 -4.60
CA TYR A 107 -2.00 -4.93 -5.58
C TYR A 107 -2.17 -5.63 -6.92
N VAL A 108 -2.36 -6.96 -6.89
CA VAL A 108 -2.55 -7.76 -8.11
C VAL A 108 -3.82 -7.35 -8.84
N GLU A 109 -4.94 -7.27 -8.12
CA GLU A 109 -6.22 -6.90 -8.70
C GLU A 109 -6.21 -5.46 -9.26
N GLY A 110 -5.56 -4.55 -8.54
CA GLY A 110 -5.39 -3.17 -8.99
C GLY A 110 -4.56 -3.05 -10.27
N GLU A 111 -3.48 -3.83 -10.39
CA GLU A 111 -2.71 -3.90 -11.63
C GLU A 111 -3.54 -4.42 -12.82
N MET A 112 -4.37 -5.43 -12.60
CA MET A 112 -5.29 -5.93 -13.63
C MET A 112 -6.28 -4.85 -14.07
N LEU A 113 -6.89 -4.13 -13.12
CA LEU A 113 -7.80 -3.02 -13.41
C LEU A 113 -7.12 -1.90 -14.20
N ILE A 114 -5.91 -1.51 -13.83
CA ILE A 114 -5.15 -0.46 -14.52
C ILE A 114 -4.81 -0.91 -15.94
N GLN A 115 -4.38 -2.15 -16.14
CA GLN A 115 -4.07 -2.69 -17.46
C GLN A 115 -5.30 -2.75 -18.37
N ASP A 116 -6.45 -3.10 -17.80
CA ASP A 116 -7.71 -3.12 -18.54
C ASP A 116 -8.19 -1.73 -18.98
N LEU A 117 -7.89 -0.71 -18.21
CA LEU A 117 -8.29 0.68 -18.50
C LEU A 117 -7.25 1.42 -19.35
N ALA A 118 -5.98 1.24 -19.09
CA ALA A 118 -4.88 1.95 -19.75
C ALA A 118 -4.53 1.32 -21.12
N ARG A 119 -5.50 1.25 -22.03
CA ARG A 119 -5.35 0.63 -23.37
C ARG A 119 -4.77 1.54 -24.44
N THR A 120 -4.67 2.84 -24.18
CA THR A 120 -4.14 3.82 -25.13
C THR A 120 -2.79 4.34 -24.66
N GLU A 121 -1.94 4.74 -25.61
CA GLU A 121 -0.64 5.34 -25.29
C GLU A 121 -0.78 6.59 -24.42
N GLU A 122 -1.82 7.40 -24.66
CA GLU A 122 -2.14 8.57 -23.87
C GLU A 122 -2.43 8.22 -22.40
N LEU A 123 -3.30 7.24 -22.15
CA LEU A 123 -3.62 6.79 -20.78
C LEU A 123 -2.40 6.18 -20.08
N CYS A 124 -1.58 5.43 -20.80
CA CYS A 124 -0.32 4.90 -20.27
C CYS A 124 0.65 6.04 -19.89
N ALA A 125 0.76 7.07 -20.73
CA ALA A 125 1.60 8.23 -20.46
C ALA A 125 1.10 9.03 -19.25
N ARG A 126 -0.22 9.26 -19.12
CA ARG A 126 -0.86 9.90 -17.96
C ARG A 126 -0.58 9.10 -16.68
N ALA A 127 -0.81 7.79 -16.73
CA ALA A 127 -0.55 6.88 -15.60
C ALA A 127 0.91 6.95 -15.14
N GLY A 128 1.87 6.91 -16.08
CA GLY A 128 3.29 7.00 -15.79
C GLY A 128 3.70 8.35 -15.21
N LYS A 129 3.21 9.44 -15.77
CA LYS A 129 3.49 10.80 -15.29
C LYS A 129 2.96 10.99 -13.87
N TRP A 130 1.73 10.56 -13.61
CA TRP A 130 1.11 10.67 -12.29
C TRP A 130 1.85 9.83 -11.24
N LYS A 131 2.17 8.58 -11.58
CA LYS A 131 2.98 7.73 -10.69
C LYS A 131 4.30 8.39 -10.31
N ASN A 132 5.05 8.90 -11.27
CA ASN A 132 6.35 9.53 -11.02
C ASN A 132 6.21 10.76 -10.12
N HIS A 133 5.15 11.56 -10.30
CA HIS A 133 4.86 12.71 -9.45
C HIS A 133 4.60 12.30 -8.00
N LEU A 134 3.72 11.32 -7.78
CA LEU A 134 3.40 10.82 -6.44
C LEU A 134 4.59 10.12 -5.80
N ASP A 135 5.36 9.32 -6.54
CA ASP A 135 6.58 8.69 -6.02
C ASP A 135 7.60 9.73 -5.53
N TRP A 136 7.74 10.85 -6.25
CA TRP A 136 8.60 11.96 -5.84
C TRP A 136 8.13 12.60 -4.54
N LEU A 137 6.82 12.89 -4.41
CA LEU A 137 6.23 13.46 -3.18
C LEU A 137 6.39 12.51 -2.00
N LEU A 138 6.12 11.22 -2.20
CA LEU A 138 6.25 10.20 -1.17
C LEU A 138 7.70 10.04 -0.71
N ALA A 139 8.65 10.04 -1.64
CA ALA A 139 10.08 10.01 -1.32
C ALA A 139 10.54 11.25 -0.54
N LYS A 140 10.04 12.44 -0.94
CA LYS A 140 10.32 13.71 -0.26
C LYS A 140 9.81 13.70 1.18
N SER A 141 8.62 13.15 1.42
CA SER A 141 8.02 13.07 2.76
C SER A 141 8.74 12.09 3.71
N GLY A 142 9.56 11.18 3.18
CA GLY A 142 10.13 10.07 3.94
C GLY A 142 9.14 8.91 4.15
N GLY A 143 8.00 8.92 3.47
CA GLY A 143 6.95 7.92 3.54
C GLY A 143 6.11 7.96 4.81
N MET A 144 5.29 6.94 5.03
CA MET A 144 4.38 6.83 6.18
C MET A 144 5.09 6.87 7.53
N ALA A 145 6.32 6.33 7.61
CA ALA A 145 7.08 6.30 8.85
C ALA A 145 7.77 7.64 9.16
N GLY A 146 7.83 8.56 8.19
CA GLY A 146 8.52 9.85 8.31
C GLY A 146 10.06 9.73 8.36
N PRO A 147 10.77 10.84 8.16
CA PRO A 147 12.23 10.84 8.07
C PRO A 147 12.96 10.53 9.39
N LYS A 148 12.27 10.65 10.53
CA LYS A 148 12.87 10.48 11.86
C LYS A 148 12.86 9.03 12.37
N THR A 149 11.97 8.19 11.85
CA THR A 149 11.75 6.85 12.39
C THR A 149 12.79 5.85 11.89
N LEU A 150 13.46 6.14 10.80
CA LEU A 150 14.55 5.35 10.25
C LEU A 150 15.90 5.92 10.72
N GLY A 151 16.11 5.91 12.03
CA GLY A 151 17.41 6.23 12.64
C GLY A 151 18.51 5.29 12.14
N GLY A 152 19.16 5.66 11.06
CA GLY A 152 20.08 4.83 10.31
C GLY A 152 19.34 4.09 9.20
N ARG A 153 19.23 4.73 8.04
CA ARG A 153 18.63 4.16 6.83
C ARG A 153 19.09 2.71 6.60
N PRO A 154 18.28 1.70 6.86
CA PRO A 154 18.41 0.54 6.02
C PRO A 154 18.06 1.06 4.62
N LYS A 155 18.95 0.94 3.66
CA LYS A 155 18.55 0.99 2.26
C LYS A 155 17.47 -0.07 2.15
N ILE A 156 16.19 0.33 2.18
CA ILE A 156 15.09 -0.57 1.87
C ILE A 156 15.35 -0.92 0.40
N GLN A 157 16.07 -2.01 0.20
CA GLN A 157 16.04 -2.68 -1.07
C GLN A 157 14.60 -3.19 -1.14
N MET A 158 13.75 -2.46 -1.89
CA MET A 158 12.46 -2.98 -2.31
C MET A 158 12.72 -4.42 -2.71
N PRO A 159 11.98 -5.40 -2.14
CA PRO A 159 12.12 -6.77 -2.60
C PRO A 159 12.02 -6.70 -4.09
N GLY A 160 13.13 -7.01 -4.76
CA GLY A 160 13.23 -6.80 -6.20
C GLY A 160 12.06 -7.49 -6.87
N LYS A 161 11.66 -7.05 -8.05
CA LYS A 161 10.60 -7.63 -8.90
C LYS A 161 10.56 -9.17 -8.88
N ALA A 162 11.67 -9.83 -8.50
CA ALA A 162 11.80 -11.26 -8.37
C ALA A 162 11.01 -11.88 -7.21
N ILE A 163 10.90 -11.21 -6.04
CA ILE A 163 10.18 -11.78 -4.87
C ILE A 163 8.67 -11.59 -5.04
N LEU A 164 8.24 -10.40 -5.49
CA LEU A 164 6.83 -10.17 -5.87
C LEU A 164 6.43 -11.08 -7.04
N GLY A 165 7.32 -11.27 -8.03
CA GLY A 165 7.07 -12.14 -9.16
C GLY A 165 6.99 -13.64 -8.81
N ALA A 166 7.72 -14.11 -7.80
CA ALA A 166 7.66 -15.50 -7.35
C ALA A 166 6.35 -15.78 -6.57
N ALA A 167 6.00 -14.94 -5.62
CA ALA A 167 4.74 -15.07 -4.88
C ALA A 167 3.51 -14.94 -5.80
N LEU A 168 3.59 -14.07 -6.81
CA LEU A 168 2.54 -13.90 -7.81
C LEU A 168 2.38 -15.15 -8.71
N ARG A 169 3.47 -15.75 -9.14
CA ARG A 169 3.45 -16.98 -9.97
C ARG A 169 2.85 -18.14 -9.18
N GLU A 170 3.22 -18.30 -7.92
CA GLU A 170 2.70 -19.35 -7.05
C GLU A 170 1.18 -19.22 -6.84
N GLN A 171 0.67 -17.99 -6.70
CA GLN A 171 -0.78 -17.74 -6.59
C GLN A 171 -1.53 -17.95 -7.91
N ILE A 172 -0.93 -17.62 -9.04
CA ILE A 172 -1.51 -17.85 -10.38
C ILE A 172 -1.56 -19.35 -10.67
N GLU A 173 -0.50 -20.09 -10.40
CA GLU A 173 -0.43 -21.54 -10.59
C GLU A 173 -1.40 -22.29 -9.67
N ALA A 174 -1.55 -21.86 -8.40
CA ALA A 174 -2.53 -22.42 -7.48
C ALA A 174 -3.99 -22.22 -7.94
N ARG A 175 -4.31 -21.06 -8.55
CA ARG A 175 -5.64 -20.80 -9.12
C ARG A 175 -5.90 -21.55 -10.42
N ALA A 176 -4.90 -21.67 -11.28
CA ALA A 176 -5.04 -22.44 -12.53
C ALA A 176 -5.28 -23.93 -12.27
N GLY A 177 -4.60 -24.53 -11.27
CA GLY A 177 -4.78 -25.91 -10.87
C GLY A 177 -6.12 -26.22 -10.16
N SER A 178 -6.84 -25.20 -9.67
CA SER A 178 -8.17 -25.38 -9.05
C SER A 178 -9.34 -25.23 -10.03
N ALA A 179 -9.08 -24.79 -11.25
CA ALA A 179 -10.11 -24.62 -12.30
C ALA A 179 -10.33 -25.86 -13.17
N ASP A 180 -9.45 -26.87 -13.05
CA ASP A 180 -9.51 -28.12 -13.81
C ASP A 180 -10.04 -29.32 -12.99
N GLN A 181 -10.67 -29.08 -11.85
CA GLN A 181 -11.42 -30.09 -11.06
C GLN A 181 -12.90 -29.70 -10.97
#